data_8910b0cc7ef3b65a6b6545cda6b52b62
#
_entry.id   8910b0cc7ef3b65a6b6545cda6b52b62
#
_cell.length_a   1.000
_cell.length_b   1.000
_cell.length_c   1.000
_cell.angle_alpha   90.00
_cell.angle_beta   90.00
_cell.angle_gamma   90.00
#
_symmetry.space_group_name_H-M   'P 1'
#
loop_
_entity.id
_entity.type
_entity.pdbx_description
1 polymer ?
#
loop_
_entity_poly.entity_id
_entity_poly.type
_entity_poly.pdbx_seq_one_letter_code
_entity_poly.pdbx_strand_id
1 'polypeptide(L)'
;MRKRTKLATLVVAGVMPLVAGAAPASAVVAPKRSCPVDYGVLITSHSAYRIPASGAYFKDGPGGTITASVTRASTITYSLSASLEVSASYLFASAKASVSGSITKSVAITTGHTYSHNIRSNKYGNLQYGSNGFKVGWESNRTNPNCSVTTLARGTAKLPATSVGWHYWETSS
;
A
#
# COMPACT_ATOMS: atom_id res chain seq x y z
N MET A 1 11.28 -52.83 47.16
CA MET A 1 10.78 -54.08 47.77
C MET A 1 9.37 -54.39 47.27
N ARG A 2 9.09 -55.71 47.06
CA ARG A 2 7.83 -56.38 46.65
C ARG A 2 7.49 -56.27 45.15
N LYS A 3 7.81 -57.28 44.44
CA LYS A 3 7.34 -58.71 44.22
C LYS A 3 6.12 -58.75 43.27
N ARG A 4 6.43 -59.22 42.08
CA ARG A 4 5.89 -60.29 41.24
C ARG A 4 4.45 -60.75 41.53
N THR A 5 3.63 -60.86 40.48
CA THR A 5 2.97 -62.15 40.19
C THR A 5 2.62 -62.22 38.69
N LYS A 6 3.06 -63.30 38.05
CA LYS A 6 2.68 -63.74 36.69
C LYS A 6 1.39 -64.54 36.80
N LEU A 7 0.46 -64.34 35.90
CA LEU A 7 -0.53 -65.34 35.57
C LEU A 7 -0.58 -65.50 34.05
N ALA A 8 -0.28 -66.68 33.59
CA ALA A 8 -0.45 -67.13 32.23
C ALA A 8 -1.87 -67.71 32.11
N THR A 9 -2.63 -67.28 31.10
CA THR A 9 -3.82 -68.00 30.71
C THR A 9 -3.79 -68.22 29.20
N LEU A 10 -3.75 -69.51 28.90
CA LEU A 10 -3.77 -70.10 27.56
C LEU A 10 -5.21 -70.06 27.07
N VAL A 11 -5.52 -69.46 25.90
CA VAL A 11 -6.80 -69.66 25.24
C VAL A 11 -6.61 -69.91 23.74
N VAL A 12 -7.15 -70.98 23.38
CA VAL A 12 -7.31 -71.73 22.15
C VAL A 12 -7.61 -70.85 20.91
N ALA A 13 -6.91 -71.16 19.83
CA ALA A 13 -7.11 -70.67 18.48
C ALA A 13 -8.45 -71.12 17.88
N GLY A 14 -9.29 -70.15 17.57
CA GLY A 14 -10.43 -70.33 16.66
C GLY A 14 -10.16 -69.57 15.37
N VAL A 15 -9.80 -70.28 14.31
CA VAL A 15 -9.67 -69.69 12.97
C VAL A 15 -11.04 -69.54 12.35
N MET A 16 -11.54 -68.28 12.30
CA MET A 16 -12.67 -67.94 11.44
C MET A 16 -12.15 -67.28 10.16
N PRO A 17 -12.59 -67.69 8.97
CA PRO A 17 -12.25 -67.01 7.74
C PRO A 17 -13.00 -65.67 7.66
N LEU A 18 -12.27 -64.54 7.75
CA LEU A 18 -12.78 -63.25 7.40
C LEU A 18 -12.95 -63.17 5.88
N VAL A 19 -14.16 -63.24 5.41
CA VAL A 19 -14.54 -62.78 4.07
C VAL A 19 -14.43 -61.25 4.08
N ALA A 20 -13.35 -60.71 3.59
CA ALA A 20 -13.14 -59.30 3.37
C ALA A 20 -14.04 -58.86 2.20
N GLY A 21 -15.26 -58.44 2.49
CA GLY A 21 -16.09 -57.71 1.57
C GLY A 21 -15.42 -56.36 1.30
N ALA A 22 -14.82 -56.17 0.11
CA ALA A 22 -14.37 -54.89 -0.35
C ALA A 22 -15.56 -53.97 -0.54
N ALA A 23 -15.84 -53.10 0.43
CA ALA A 23 -16.80 -52.00 0.25
C ALA A 23 -16.28 -51.09 -0.85
N PRO A 24 -17.13 -50.68 -1.82
CA PRO A 24 -16.71 -49.70 -2.83
C PRO A 24 -16.33 -48.40 -2.10
N ALA A 25 -15.08 -47.95 -2.28
CA ALA A 25 -14.65 -46.68 -1.79
C ALA A 25 -15.45 -45.57 -2.51
N SER A 26 -16.48 -45.07 -1.82
CA SER A 26 -17.19 -43.89 -2.29
C SER A 26 -16.20 -42.74 -2.36
N ALA A 27 -15.84 -42.33 -3.57
CA ALA A 27 -15.01 -41.16 -3.78
C ALA A 27 -15.78 -39.94 -3.21
N VAL A 28 -15.35 -39.45 -2.06
CA VAL A 28 -15.84 -38.20 -1.48
C VAL A 28 -15.38 -37.10 -2.43
N VAL A 29 -16.30 -36.61 -3.28
CA VAL A 29 -16.09 -35.46 -4.11
C VAL A 29 -15.90 -34.27 -3.16
N ALA A 30 -14.67 -33.76 -3.06
CA ALA A 30 -14.39 -32.59 -2.26
C ALA A 30 -15.27 -31.41 -2.74
N PRO A 31 -15.94 -30.70 -1.84
CA PRO A 31 -16.79 -29.58 -2.23
C PRO A 31 -15.96 -28.56 -3.03
N LYS A 32 -16.47 -28.20 -4.21
CA LYS A 32 -15.85 -27.20 -5.08
C LYS A 32 -15.83 -25.87 -4.31
N ARG A 33 -14.64 -25.39 -3.96
CA ARG A 33 -14.50 -24.09 -3.30
C ARG A 33 -15.10 -23.01 -4.20
N SER A 34 -16.03 -22.23 -3.66
CA SER A 34 -16.59 -21.05 -4.30
C SER A 34 -16.23 -19.84 -3.44
N CYS A 35 -15.64 -18.84 -4.07
CA CYS A 35 -15.35 -17.57 -3.42
C CYS A 35 -16.41 -16.53 -3.78
N PRO A 36 -16.81 -15.64 -2.86
CA PRO A 36 -17.62 -14.49 -3.21
C PRO A 36 -16.83 -13.61 -4.20
N VAL A 37 -17.55 -13.00 -5.14
CA VAL A 37 -16.98 -11.98 -5.99
C VAL A 37 -16.66 -10.76 -5.12
N ASP A 38 -15.41 -10.35 -5.10
CA ASP A 38 -14.93 -9.21 -4.32
C ASP A 38 -13.98 -8.34 -5.16
N TYR A 39 -13.94 -7.06 -4.83
CA TYR A 39 -13.10 -6.07 -5.49
C TYR A 39 -12.17 -5.43 -4.48
N GLY A 40 -10.89 -5.30 -4.85
CA GLY A 40 -9.89 -4.73 -3.97
C GLY A 40 -8.83 -3.92 -4.72
N VAL A 41 -8.06 -3.17 -3.95
CA VAL A 41 -6.86 -2.48 -4.45
C VAL A 41 -5.66 -2.94 -3.65
N LEU A 42 -4.64 -3.40 -4.34
CA LEU A 42 -3.34 -3.75 -3.80
C LEU A 42 -2.35 -2.62 -4.06
N ILE A 43 -1.61 -2.19 -3.05
CA ILE A 43 -0.47 -1.29 -3.21
C ILE A 43 0.77 -2.13 -3.53
N THR A 44 1.32 -1.92 -4.72
CA THR A 44 2.46 -2.70 -5.24
C THR A 44 3.80 -2.05 -4.93
N SER A 45 3.81 -0.74 -4.72
CA SER A 45 5.00 0.03 -4.34
C SER A 45 4.61 1.35 -3.69
N HIS A 46 5.50 1.93 -2.90
CA HIS A 46 5.34 3.28 -2.38
C HIS A 46 6.70 3.95 -2.18
N SER A 47 6.72 5.27 -2.34
CA SER A 47 7.88 6.12 -2.03
C SER A 47 7.40 7.50 -1.57
N ALA A 48 8.18 8.14 -0.70
CA ALA A 48 7.95 9.53 -0.37
C ALA A 48 8.01 10.38 -1.65
N TYR A 49 7.06 11.25 -1.83
CA TYR A 49 6.96 12.11 -3.00
C TYR A 49 6.43 13.48 -2.62
N ARG A 50 7.15 14.52 -3.05
CA ARG A 50 6.69 15.87 -2.84
C ARG A 50 5.75 16.30 -3.95
N ILE A 51 4.58 16.77 -3.57
CA ILE A 51 3.57 17.30 -4.50
C ILE A 51 3.59 18.82 -4.40
N PRO A 52 4.09 19.52 -5.45
CA PRO A 52 4.20 20.98 -5.42
C PRO A 52 2.84 21.66 -5.43
N ALA A 53 2.74 22.77 -4.72
CA ALA A 53 1.65 23.71 -4.89
C ALA A 53 1.87 24.51 -6.19
N SER A 54 0.79 24.87 -6.85
CA SER A 54 0.83 25.67 -8.08
C SER A 54 1.44 27.07 -7.80
N GLY A 55 2.40 27.48 -8.63
CA GLY A 55 3.03 28.79 -8.54
C GLY A 55 3.94 29.02 -7.33
N ALA A 56 4.31 27.96 -6.61
CA ALA A 56 5.14 28.04 -5.41
C ALA A 56 6.55 27.45 -5.62
N TYR A 57 7.13 27.65 -6.79
CA TYR A 57 8.51 27.34 -7.12
C TYR A 57 9.32 28.62 -7.37
N PHE A 58 10.45 28.72 -6.72
CA PHE A 58 11.35 29.86 -6.78
C PHE A 58 12.79 29.35 -7.01
N LYS A 59 13.56 30.11 -7.80
CA LYS A 59 14.99 29.85 -8.02
C LYS A 59 15.73 31.18 -7.97
N ASP A 60 16.87 31.20 -7.30
CA ASP A 60 17.74 32.38 -7.16
C ASP A 60 19.20 31.98 -7.05
N GLY A 61 20.13 32.91 -7.21
CA GLY A 61 21.56 32.71 -7.14
C GLY A 61 22.30 33.19 -8.40
N PRO A 62 23.65 32.95 -8.49
CA PRO A 62 24.46 32.16 -7.57
C PRO A 62 24.82 32.91 -6.28
N GLY A 63 24.72 32.21 -5.15
CA GLY A 63 24.96 32.79 -3.83
C GLY A 63 23.85 33.74 -3.37
N GLY A 64 24.07 34.45 -2.26
CA GLY A 64 23.08 35.37 -1.69
C GLY A 64 22.00 34.67 -0.82
N THR A 65 20.83 35.23 -0.76
CA THR A 65 19.73 34.73 0.09
C THR A 65 18.43 34.66 -0.73
N ILE A 66 17.89 33.45 -0.87
CA ILE A 66 16.54 33.29 -1.44
C ILE A 66 15.49 33.52 -0.36
N THR A 67 14.51 34.37 -0.64
CA THR A 67 13.33 34.56 0.20
C THR A 67 12.07 34.41 -0.64
N ALA A 68 11.14 33.58 -0.20
CA ALA A 68 9.91 33.31 -0.91
C ALA A 68 8.72 33.29 0.05
N SER A 69 7.56 33.64 -0.48
CA SER A 69 6.28 33.59 0.25
C SER A 69 5.20 32.97 -0.59
N VAL A 70 4.31 32.21 0.04
CA VAL A 70 3.09 31.72 -0.60
C VAL A 70 2.09 32.88 -0.69
N THR A 71 1.92 33.43 -1.87
CA THR A 71 1.06 34.60 -2.14
C THR A 71 -0.32 34.23 -2.67
N ARG A 72 -0.53 32.95 -3.05
CA ARG A 72 -1.79 32.47 -3.59
C ARG A 72 -2.23 31.20 -2.88
N ALA A 73 -3.47 31.19 -2.41
CA ALA A 73 -4.12 29.98 -1.89
C ALA A 73 -4.39 28.99 -3.04
N SER A 74 -4.26 27.72 -2.76
CA SER A 74 -4.53 26.64 -3.72
C SER A 74 -4.91 25.36 -2.99
N THR A 75 -5.29 24.31 -3.74
CA THR A 75 -5.56 22.99 -3.19
C THR A 75 -4.74 21.95 -3.96
N ILE A 76 -3.99 21.14 -3.23
CA ILE A 76 -3.33 19.96 -3.79
C ILE A 76 -4.29 18.79 -3.64
N THR A 77 -4.67 18.15 -4.75
CA THR A 77 -5.51 16.96 -4.78
C THR A 77 -4.69 15.75 -5.22
N TYR A 78 -5.18 14.55 -4.89
CA TYR A 78 -4.58 13.33 -5.41
C TYR A 78 -4.70 13.25 -6.93
N SER A 79 -3.80 12.52 -7.57
CA SER A 79 -3.86 12.26 -9.01
C SER A 79 -3.57 10.79 -9.32
N LEU A 80 -4.21 10.29 -10.38
CA LEU A 80 -4.06 8.92 -10.88
C LEU A 80 -3.47 8.97 -12.28
N SER A 81 -2.60 8.00 -12.61
CA SER A 81 -2.07 7.83 -13.98
C SER A 81 -2.96 6.99 -14.89
N ALA A 82 -3.94 6.30 -14.34
CA ALA A 82 -4.91 5.48 -15.06
C ALA A 82 -6.25 5.49 -14.32
N SER A 83 -7.32 5.19 -15.03
CA SER A 83 -8.65 5.06 -14.45
C SER A 83 -8.68 3.93 -13.42
N LEU A 84 -9.32 4.17 -12.30
CA LEU A 84 -9.52 3.20 -11.24
C LEU A 84 -10.89 2.56 -11.41
N GLU A 85 -10.93 1.25 -11.65
CA GLU A 85 -12.17 0.48 -11.84
C GLU A 85 -13.02 0.35 -10.56
N VAL A 86 -12.40 0.63 -9.41
CA VAL A 86 -13.04 0.61 -8.10
C VAL A 86 -13.01 1.98 -7.45
N SER A 87 -13.78 2.17 -6.40
CA SER A 87 -13.83 3.45 -5.67
C SER A 87 -12.44 3.90 -5.19
N ALA A 88 -12.14 5.18 -5.34
CA ALA A 88 -10.92 5.78 -4.78
C ALA A 88 -10.77 5.55 -3.27
N SER A 89 -11.86 5.29 -2.55
CA SER A 89 -11.82 4.96 -1.11
C SER A 89 -11.05 3.68 -0.83
N TYR A 90 -11.11 2.66 -1.69
CA TYR A 90 -10.31 1.44 -1.57
C TYR A 90 -8.81 1.74 -1.73
N LEU A 91 -8.45 2.58 -2.71
CA LEU A 91 -7.05 3.02 -2.87
C LEU A 91 -6.52 3.70 -1.61
N PHE A 92 -7.29 4.64 -1.05
CA PHE A 92 -6.87 5.35 0.16
C PHE A 92 -6.79 4.44 1.39
N ALA A 93 -7.72 3.49 1.56
CA ALA A 93 -7.68 2.52 2.64
C ALA A 93 -6.42 1.64 2.55
N SER A 94 -6.16 1.06 1.36
CA SER A 94 -4.99 0.22 1.11
C SER A 94 -3.68 1.01 1.25
N ALA A 95 -3.63 2.25 0.74
CA ALA A 95 -2.45 3.10 0.85
C ALA A 95 -2.17 3.48 2.32
N LYS A 96 -3.18 3.82 3.12
CA LYS A 96 -3.01 4.11 4.57
C LYS A 96 -2.43 2.93 5.34
N ALA A 97 -2.77 1.70 4.97
CA ALA A 97 -2.20 0.51 5.57
C ALA A 97 -0.74 0.27 5.15
N SER A 98 -0.32 0.78 4.00
CA SER A 98 0.99 0.52 3.40
C SER A 98 2.03 1.61 3.68
N VAL A 99 1.61 2.85 3.90
CA VAL A 99 2.51 3.99 4.15
C VAL A 99 2.38 4.50 5.58
N SER A 100 3.51 4.86 6.18
CA SER A 100 3.55 5.54 7.47
C SER A 100 3.32 7.04 7.24
N GLY A 101 2.10 7.52 7.41
CA GLY A 101 1.82 8.93 7.27
C GLY A 101 0.33 9.24 7.07
N SER A 102 -0.02 10.50 7.27
CA SER A 102 -1.39 10.98 7.13
C SER A 102 -1.67 11.37 5.69
N ILE A 103 -1.99 10.41 4.83
CA ILE A 103 -2.45 10.71 3.48
C ILE A 103 -3.89 11.22 3.48
N THR A 104 -4.18 12.12 2.55
CA THR A 104 -5.50 12.72 2.37
C THR A 104 -5.86 12.80 0.88
N LYS A 105 -7.14 12.96 0.57
CA LYS A 105 -7.60 13.19 -0.82
C LYS A 105 -7.22 14.58 -1.32
N SER A 106 -7.15 15.55 -0.40
CA SER A 106 -6.76 16.92 -0.71
C SER A 106 -6.18 17.61 0.51
N VAL A 107 -5.35 18.62 0.29
CA VAL A 107 -4.80 19.50 1.32
C VAL A 107 -4.84 20.94 0.81
N ALA A 108 -5.36 21.84 1.64
CA ALA A 108 -5.39 23.26 1.35
C ALA A 108 -4.00 23.88 1.59
N ILE A 109 -3.62 24.78 0.70
CA ILE A 109 -2.43 25.64 0.81
C ILE A 109 -2.92 27.06 1.10
N THR A 110 -2.56 27.58 2.24
CA THR A 110 -2.87 28.94 2.66
C THR A 110 -1.75 29.92 2.29
N THR A 111 -2.08 31.18 2.22
CA THR A 111 -1.10 32.26 1.98
C THR A 111 -0.32 32.62 3.25
N GLY A 112 0.76 33.40 3.11
CA GLY A 112 1.52 33.97 4.22
C GLY A 112 2.67 33.11 4.75
N HIS A 113 2.84 31.87 4.24
CA HIS A 113 4.00 31.05 4.58
C HIS A 113 5.27 31.60 3.92
N THR A 114 6.16 32.16 4.70
CA THR A 114 7.43 32.72 4.23
C THR A 114 8.61 31.85 4.65
N TYR A 115 9.63 31.75 3.82
CA TYR A 115 10.87 31.04 4.08
C TYR A 115 12.06 31.80 3.49
N SER A 116 13.17 31.83 4.20
CA SER A 116 14.41 32.43 3.76
C SER A 116 15.57 31.47 4.01
N HIS A 117 16.49 31.38 3.05
CA HIS A 117 17.67 30.51 3.15
C HIS A 117 18.87 31.13 2.40
N ASN A 118 20.07 31.03 3.01
CA ASN A 118 21.29 31.45 2.36
C ASN A 118 21.74 30.41 1.33
N ILE A 119 22.07 30.87 0.15
CA ILE A 119 22.57 30.05 -0.96
C ILE A 119 24.10 30.03 -0.90
N ARG A 120 24.72 28.88 -1.01
CA ARG A 120 26.18 28.75 -1.07
C ARG A 120 26.74 29.46 -2.31
N SER A 121 27.97 29.98 -2.20
CA SER A 121 28.67 30.55 -3.33
C SER A 121 28.73 29.57 -4.51
N ASN A 122 28.54 30.07 -5.73
CA ASN A 122 28.51 29.27 -6.97
C ASN A 122 27.41 28.20 -7.03
N LYS A 123 26.35 28.33 -6.22
CA LYS A 123 25.15 27.48 -6.26
C LYS A 123 23.89 28.31 -6.48
N TYR A 124 22.90 27.69 -7.09
CA TYR A 124 21.56 28.24 -7.21
C TYR A 124 20.66 27.57 -6.18
N GLY A 125 19.99 28.37 -5.38
CA GLY A 125 18.97 27.93 -4.44
C GLY A 125 17.65 27.70 -5.15
N ASN A 126 17.03 26.57 -4.89
CA ASN A 126 15.69 26.24 -5.36
C ASN A 126 14.80 26.06 -4.15
N LEU A 127 13.59 26.58 -4.22
CA LEU A 127 12.63 26.56 -3.12
C LEU A 127 11.24 26.25 -3.65
N GLN A 128 10.58 25.29 -3.02
CA GLN A 128 9.27 24.84 -3.44
C GLN A 128 8.38 24.59 -2.23
N TYR A 129 7.17 25.17 -2.24
CA TYR A 129 6.14 24.86 -1.25
C TYR A 129 5.23 23.74 -1.75
N GLY A 130 4.79 22.86 -0.87
CA GLY A 130 3.92 21.76 -1.26
C GLY A 130 3.65 20.76 -0.14
N SER A 131 2.97 19.66 -0.48
CA SER A 131 2.64 18.57 0.43
C SER A 131 3.73 17.48 0.41
N ASN A 132 4.07 16.94 1.59
CA ASN A 132 4.93 15.78 1.77
C ASN A 132 4.09 14.50 1.63
N GLY A 133 3.75 14.13 0.42
CA GLY A 133 2.91 12.99 0.11
C GLY A 133 3.69 11.75 -0.31
N PHE A 134 3.00 10.87 -1.02
CA PHE A 134 3.54 9.62 -1.52
C PHE A 134 3.17 9.40 -2.98
N LYS A 135 4.09 8.79 -3.72
CA LYS A 135 3.81 8.13 -4.99
C LYS A 135 3.64 6.64 -4.71
N VAL A 136 2.50 6.09 -5.07
CA VAL A 136 2.19 4.67 -4.89
C VAL A 136 1.90 4.01 -6.23
N GLY A 137 2.38 2.77 -6.40
CA GLY A 137 1.92 1.87 -7.44
C GLY A 137 0.71 1.10 -6.91
N TRP A 138 -0.28 0.87 -7.75
CA TRP A 138 -1.50 0.17 -7.36
C TRP A 138 -2.00 -0.76 -8.47
N GLU A 139 -2.70 -1.82 -8.05
CA GLU A 139 -3.48 -2.72 -8.90
C GLU A 139 -4.89 -2.85 -8.34
N SER A 140 -5.91 -2.73 -9.19
CA SER A 140 -7.27 -3.10 -8.85
C SER A 140 -7.53 -4.53 -9.29
N ASN A 141 -8.11 -5.32 -8.40
CA ASN A 141 -8.28 -6.75 -8.57
C ASN A 141 -9.74 -7.15 -8.32
N ARG A 142 -10.17 -8.21 -8.99
CA ARG A 142 -11.44 -8.89 -8.77
C ARG A 142 -11.18 -10.34 -8.39
N THR A 143 -11.78 -10.79 -7.30
CA THR A 143 -11.86 -12.23 -6.96
C THR A 143 -13.04 -12.85 -7.70
N ASN A 144 -12.78 -13.93 -8.42
CA ASN A 144 -13.79 -14.67 -9.20
C ASN A 144 -14.40 -15.80 -8.36
N PRO A 145 -15.59 -16.34 -8.76
CA PRO A 145 -16.23 -17.46 -8.04
C PRO A 145 -15.39 -18.73 -7.94
N ASN A 146 -14.43 -18.94 -8.85
CA ASN A 146 -13.47 -20.05 -8.80
C ASN A 146 -12.23 -19.76 -7.92
N CYS A 147 -12.27 -18.68 -7.12
CA CYS A 147 -11.19 -18.19 -6.27
C CYS A 147 -9.92 -17.68 -7.01
N SER A 148 -9.98 -17.54 -8.33
CA SER A 148 -8.92 -16.86 -9.06
C SER A 148 -9.02 -15.35 -8.91
N VAL A 149 -7.89 -14.65 -9.01
CA VAL A 149 -7.83 -13.19 -8.98
C VAL A 149 -7.53 -12.69 -10.37
N THR A 150 -8.32 -11.73 -10.84
CA THR A 150 -8.11 -11.02 -12.11
C THR A 150 -7.72 -9.58 -11.82
N THR A 151 -6.59 -9.12 -12.35
CA THR A 151 -6.21 -7.71 -12.32
C THR A 151 -7.01 -6.97 -13.40
N LEU A 152 -7.77 -5.97 -12.98
CA LEU A 152 -8.63 -5.16 -13.85
C LEU A 152 -7.87 -3.96 -14.41
N ALA A 153 -7.09 -3.29 -13.55
CA ALA A 153 -6.30 -2.12 -13.92
C ALA A 153 -5.07 -1.99 -13.01
N ARG A 154 -4.08 -1.28 -13.49
CA ARG A 154 -2.89 -0.92 -12.71
C ARG A 154 -2.41 0.49 -13.07
N GLY A 155 -1.75 1.12 -12.14
CA GLY A 155 -1.25 2.47 -12.36
C GLY A 155 -0.43 3.00 -11.19
N THR A 156 -0.20 4.31 -11.22
CA THR A 156 0.40 5.03 -10.10
C THR A 156 -0.54 6.11 -9.60
N ALA A 157 -0.42 6.46 -8.32
CA ALA A 157 -1.13 7.57 -7.73
C ALA A 157 -0.15 8.48 -6.98
N LYS A 158 -0.40 9.78 -7.01
CA LYS A 158 0.26 10.74 -6.13
C LYS A 158 -0.76 11.12 -5.07
N LEU A 159 -0.47 10.79 -3.83
CA LEU A 159 -1.37 10.98 -2.69
C LEU A 159 -0.78 12.05 -1.77
N PRO A 160 -1.43 13.22 -1.62
CA PRO A 160 -0.94 14.24 -0.72
C PRO A 160 -1.07 13.78 0.74
N ALA A 161 -0.19 14.28 1.60
CA ALA A 161 -0.32 14.17 3.04
C ALA A 161 -0.76 15.50 3.64
N THR A 162 -1.26 15.48 4.87
CA THR A 162 -1.64 16.70 5.61
C THR A 162 -0.45 17.60 5.93
N SER A 163 0.76 17.04 5.94
CA SER A 163 2.00 17.79 6.13
C SER A 163 2.34 18.61 4.89
N VAL A 164 2.38 19.91 5.04
CA VAL A 164 2.79 20.87 4.02
C VAL A 164 3.98 21.69 4.51
N GLY A 165 4.77 22.22 3.58
CA GLY A 165 5.92 23.05 3.97
C GLY A 165 6.82 23.41 2.79
N TRP A 166 7.91 24.09 3.10
CA TRP A 166 8.95 24.44 2.16
C TRP A 166 9.97 23.28 2.00
N HIS A 167 10.50 23.15 0.78
CA HIS A 167 11.62 22.30 0.45
C HIS A 167 12.68 23.13 -0.27
N TYR A 168 13.87 23.13 0.27
CA TYR A 168 15.03 23.82 -0.28
C TYR A 168 16.04 22.80 -0.78
N TRP A 169 16.67 23.10 -1.93
CA TRP A 169 17.83 22.36 -2.43
C TRP A 169 18.68 23.26 -3.32
N GLU A 170 19.93 22.89 -3.53
CA GLU A 170 20.85 23.63 -4.36
C GLU A 170 21.24 22.85 -5.62
N THR A 171 21.47 23.59 -6.70
CA THR A 171 21.99 23.08 -7.98
C THR A 171 23.23 23.86 -8.40
N SER A 172 24.01 23.30 -9.34
CA SER A 172 25.19 24.01 -9.92
C SER A 172 24.77 24.92 -11.08
N SER A 173 23.55 24.79 -11.58
CA SER A 173 22.94 25.60 -12.64
C SER A 173 21.43 25.72 -12.43
#